data_aac764065b929f7ae3a6fbdf4a0a602f
#
_entry.id   aac764065b929f7ae3a6fbdf4a0a602f
#
_cell.length_a   1.000
_cell.length_b   1.000
_cell.length_c   1.000
_cell.angle_alpha   90.00
_cell.angle_beta   90.00
_cell.angle_gamma   90.00
#
_symmetry.space_group_name_H-M   'P 1'
#
loop_
_entity.id
_entity.type
_entity.pdbx_description
1 polymer ?
#
loop_
_entity_poly.entity_id
_entity_poly.type
_entity_poly.pdbx_seq_one_letter_code
_entity_poly.pdbx_strand_id
1 'polypeptide(L)'
;MNTNTANTIKALTKKMNAAKAELQKERANKDRILRPFAHKGLDDSFDFPEEYYQSAKRIRSLLEFGGKCQKAIELLKEIDDNEFNF
;
A
#
# COMPACT_ATOMS: atom_id res chain seq x y z
N MET A 1 -20.03 -5.39 -18.23
CA MET A 1 -18.53 -5.38 -18.14
C MET A 1 -18.01 -6.52 -18.99
N ASN A 2 -17.04 -6.24 -19.87
CA ASN A 2 -16.51 -7.35 -20.67
C ASN A 2 -15.55 -8.21 -19.85
N THR A 3 -15.32 -9.43 -20.33
CA THR A 3 -14.52 -10.43 -19.62
C THR A 3 -13.07 -9.96 -19.37
N ASN A 4 -12.46 -9.29 -20.34
CA ASN A 4 -11.08 -8.80 -20.19
C ASN A 4 -10.97 -7.73 -19.12
N THR A 5 -11.90 -6.80 -19.06
CA THR A 5 -11.94 -5.77 -18.03
C THR A 5 -12.15 -6.39 -16.66
N ALA A 6 -13.10 -7.31 -16.55
CA ALA A 6 -13.38 -8.02 -15.28
C ALA A 6 -12.15 -8.78 -14.79
N ASN A 7 -11.44 -9.48 -15.67
CA ASN A 7 -10.23 -10.23 -15.33
C ASN A 7 -9.11 -9.29 -14.89
N THR A 8 -8.96 -8.15 -15.55
CA THR A 8 -7.95 -7.16 -15.18
C THR A 8 -8.23 -6.57 -13.79
N ILE A 9 -9.48 -6.22 -13.53
CA ILE A 9 -9.89 -5.70 -12.20
C ILE A 9 -9.63 -6.76 -11.13
N LYS A 10 -9.96 -8.01 -11.40
CA LYS A 10 -9.73 -9.11 -10.47
C LYS A 10 -8.24 -9.29 -10.16
N ALA A 11 -7.39 -9.23 -11.17
CA ALA A 11 -5.94 -9.32 -11.00
C ALA A 11 -5.40 -8.16 -10.17
N LEU A 12 -5.85 -6.93 -10.46
CA LEU A 12 -5.45 -5.74 -9.71
C LEU A 12 -5.93 -5.78 -8.26
N THR A 13 -7.14 -6.27 -8.03
CA THR A 13 -7.70 -6.44 -6.68
C THR A 13 -6.85 -7.42 -5.88
N LYS A 14 -6.43 -8.52 -6.50
CA LYS A 14 -5.57 -9.51 -5.86
C LYS A 14 -4.22 -8.90 -5.46
N LYS A 15 -3.61 -8.12 -6.35
CA LYS A 15 -2.35 -7.43 -6.07
C LYS A 15 -2.51 -6.40 -4.96
N MET A 16 -3.60 -5.65 -4.98
CA MET A 16 -3.90 -4.66 -3.95
C MET A 16 -4.07 -5.31 -2.58
N ASN A 17 -4.79 -6.43 -2.52
CA ASN A 17 -4.99 -7.15 -1.26
C ASN A 17 -3.69 -7.75 -0.73
N ALA A 18 -2.82 -8.22 -1.62
CA ALA A 18 -1.48 -8.70 -1.24
C ALA A 18 -0.65 -7.57 -0.66
N ALA A 19 -0.71 -6.38 -1.28
CA ALA A 19 -0.01 -5.20 -0.77
C ALA A 19 -0.54 -4.77 0.60
N LYS A 20 -1.85 -4.85 0.83
CA LYS A 20 -2.44 -4.54 2.14
C LYS A 20 -1.96 -5.51 3.21
N ALA A 21 -1.85 -6.79 2.90
CA ALA A 21 -1.35 -7.80 3.83
C ALA A 21 0.11 -7.53 4.19
N GLU A 22 0.93 -7.22 3.19
CA GLU A 22 2.34 -6.86 3.42
C GLU A 22 2.47 -5.58 4.22
N LEU A 23 1.59 -4.60 3.98
CA LEU A 23 1.56 -3.35 4.72
C LEU A 23 1.30 -3.59 6.21
N GLN A 24 0.34 -4.47 6.55
CA GLN A 24 0.06 -4.82 7.93
C GLN A 24 1.27 -5.47 8.60
N LYS A 25 1.94 -6.37 7.90
CA LYS A 25 3.16 -7.01 8.40
C LYS A 25 4.27 -5.99 8.65
N GLU A 26 4.44 -5.06 7.72
CA GLU A 26 5.49 -4.06 7.82
C GLU A 26 5.21 -3.05 8.92
N ARG A 27 3.94 -2.68 9.14
CA ARG A 27 3.54 -1.81 10.26
C ARG A 27 3.83 -2.48 11.60
N ALA A 28 3.52 -3.78 11.72
CA ALA A 28 3.83 -4.56 12.92
C ALA A 28 5.34 -4.62 13.16
N ASN A 29 6.11 -4.79 12.08
CA ASN A 29 7.57 -4.80 12.15
C ASN A 29 8.12 -3.44 12.62
N LYS A 30 7.58 -2.36 12.09
CA LYS A 30 7.96 -1.00 12.49
C LYS A 30 7.67 -0.77 13.98
N ASP A 31 6.50 -1.19 14.46
CA ASP A 31 6.14 -1.07 15.86
C ASP A 31 7.09 -1.88 16.75
N ARG A 32 7.48 -3.08 16.29
CA ARG A 32 8.45 -3.91 17.01
C ARG A 32 9.80 -3.22 17.09
N ILE A 33 10.24 -2.57 16.02
CA ILE A 33 11.51 -1.83 15.99
C ILE A 33 11.46 -0.65 16.97
N LEU A 34 10.33 0.06 17.03
CA LEU A 34 10.17 1.23 17.88
C LEU A 34 9.97 0.90 19.37
N ARG A 35 9.49 -0.30 19.68
CA ARG A 35 9.14 -0.66 21.06
C ARG A 35 10.25 -0.42 22.07
N PRO A 36 11.52 -0.78 21.81
CA PRO A 36 12.59 -0.52 22.77
C PRO A 36 12.85 0.96 23.04
N PHE A 37 12.36 1.85 22.19
CA PHE A 37 12.58 3.28 22.29
C PHE A 37 11.36 4.04 22.81
N ALA A 38 10.22 3.34 23.02
CA ALA A 38 8.95 3.99 23.34
C ALA A 38 8.96 4.77 24.67
N HIS A 39 9.82 4.39 25.60
CA HIS A 39 9.93 5.04 26.91
C HIS A 39 11.06 6.08 26.96
N LYS A 40 11.80 6.25 25.88
CA LYS A 40 12.82 7.29 25.79
C LYS A 40 12.17 8.51 25.16
N GLY A 41 12.25 9.64 25.79
CA GLY A 41 11.75 10.88 25.19
C GLY A 41 12.40 11.10 23.83
N LEU A 42 11.59 11.34 22.81
CA LEU A 42 12.07 11.64 21.47
C LEU A 42 12.41 13.12 21.42
N ASP A 43 13.70 13.43 21.33
CA ASP A 43 14.14 14.79 21.09
C ASP A 43 14.69 14.91 19.66
N ASP A 44 15.03 16.11 19.25
CA ASP A 44 15.49 16.39 17.88
C ASP A 44 16.84 15.73 17.58
N SER A 45 17.55 15.29 18.59
CA SER A 45 18.85 14.64 18.42
C SER A 45 18.77 13.12 18.37
N PHE A 46 17.57 12.55 18.49
CA PHE A 46 17.39 11.10 18.51
C PHE A 46 17.41 10.54 17.09
N ASP A 47 18.33 9.61 16.83
CA ASP A 47 18.39 8.88 15.57
C ASP A 47 17.80 7.49 15.74
N PHE A 48 16.82 7.16 14.90
CA PHE A 48 16.27 5.81 14.85
C PHE A 48 17.27 4.84 14.21
N PRO A 49 17.18 3.54 14.53
CA PRO A 49 18.00 2.55 13.83
C PRO A 49 17.68 2.51 12.33
N GLU A 50 18.68 2.10 11.53
CA GLU A 50 18.51 2.00 10.07
C GLU A 50 17.30 1.17 9.67
N GLU A 51 17.01 0.11 10.43
CA GLU A 51 15.85 -0.74 10.19
C GLU A 51 14.53 0.02 10.18
N TYR A 52 14.43 1.05 11.03
CA TYR A 52 13.24 1.91 11.08
C TYR A 52 13.04 2.64 9.76
N TYR A 53 14.10 3.23 9.22
CA TYR A 53 14.01 3.98 7.96
C TYR A 53 13.71 3.06 6.78
N GLN A 54 14.26 1.86 6.77
CA GLN A 54 13.97 0.86 5.75
C GLN A 54 12.51 0.42 5.81
N SER A 55 11.99 0.20 7.02
CA SER A 55 10.59 -0.16 7.22
C SER A 55 9.65 0.96 6.77
N ALA A 56 9.95 2.21 7.14
CA ALA A 56 9.16 3.37 6.72
C ALA A 56 9.12 3.51 5.20
N LYS A 57 10.24 3.26 4.54
CA LYS A 57 10.35 3.30 3.08
C LYS A 57 9.49 2.22 2.44
N ARG A 58 9.52 0.99 2.97
CA ARG A 58 8.70 -0.11 2.46
C ARG A 58 7.21 0.19 2.62
N ILE A 59 6.82 0.75 3.77
CA ILE A 59 5.43 1.16 4.02
C ILE A 59 4.97 2.17 2.97
N ARG A 60 5.79 3.18 2.69
CA ARG A 60 5.48 4.20 1.69
C ARG A 60 5.29 3.58 0.31
N SER A 61 6.19 2.68 -0.09
CA SER A 61 6.11 2.01 -1.39
C SER A 61 4.84 1.16 -1.50
N LEU A 62 4.47 0.46 -0.43
CA LEU A 62 3.25 -0.36 -0.42
C LEU A 62 1.99 0.50 -0.51
N LEU A 63 1.97 1.64 0.18
CA LEU A 63 0.84 2.58 0.09
C LEU A 63 0.70 3.15 -1.31
N GLU A 64 1.80 3.53 -1.94
CA GLU A 64 1.80 4.03 -3.31
C GLU A 64 1.31 2.98 -4.29
N PHE A 65 1.79 1.76 -4.16
CA PHE A 65 1.38 0.65 -5.03
C PHE A 65 -0.10 0.35 -4.87
N GLY A 66 -0.58 0.25 -3.63
CA GLY A 66 -2.01 0.02 -3.35
C GLY A 66 -2.89 1.13 -3.91
N GLY A 67 -2.46 2.38 -3.77
CA GLY A 67 -3.15 3.53 -4.32
C GLY A 67 -3.23 3.51 -5.84
N LYS A 68 -2.15 3.10 -6.51
CA LYS A 68 -2.13 2.97 -7.97
C LYS A 68 -3.08 1.86 -8.44
N CYS A 69 -3.09 0.74 -7.74
CA CYS A 69 -4.03 -0.35 -8.06
C CYS A 69 -5.47 0.10 -7.92
N GLN A 70 -5.79 0.79 -6.83
CA GLN A 70 -7.13 1.31 -6.56
C GLN A 70 -7.57 2.27 -7.68
N LYS A 71 -6.69 3.20 -8.05
CA LYS A 71 -6.98 4.18 -9.09
C LYS A 71 -7.18 3.51 -10.44
N ALA A 72 -6.36 2.51 -10.77
CA ALA A 72 -6.49 1.76 -12.02
C ALA A 72 -7.83 1.01 -12.07
N ILE A 73 -8.25 0.40 -10.97
CA ILE A 73 -9.54 -0.28 -10.88
C ILE A 73 -10.69 0.71 -11.13
N GLU A 74 -10.63 1.87 -10.49
CA GLU A 74 -11.67 2.91 -10.66
C GLU A 74 -11.73 3.38 -12.10
N LEU A 75 -10.58 3.61 -12.74
CA LEU A 75 -10.54 4.02 -14.14
C LEU A 75 -11.10 2.96 -15.08
N LEU A 76 -10.78 1.69 -14.84
CA LEU A 76 -11.32 0.59 -15.65
C LEU A 76 -12.83 0.48 -15.54
N LYS A 77 -13.37 0.64 -14.33
CA LYS A 77 -14.82 0.65 -14.12
C LYS A 77 -15.48 1.82 -14.82
N GLU A 78 -14.87 3.00 -14.76
CA GLU A 78 -15.38 4.20 -15.40
C GLU A 78 -15.37 4.04 -16.93
N ILE A 79 -14.31 3.53 -17.50
CA ILE A 79 -14.20 3.27 -18.95
C ILE A 79 -15.26 2.27 -19.38
N ASP A 80 -15.45 1.21 -18.62
CA ASP A 80 -16.45 0.17 -18.92
C ASP A 80 -17.86 0.74 -18.91
N ASP A 81 -18.19 1.58 -17.91
CA ASP A 81 -19.49 2.20 -17.78
C ASP A 81 -19.77 3.18 -18.92
N ASN A 82 -18.75 3.79 -19.50
CA ASN A 82 -18.87 4.79 -20.56
C ASN A 82 -18.54 4.22 -21.95
N GLU A 83 -18.30 2.92 -22.05
CA GLU A 83 -17.84 2.26 -23.27
C GLU A 83 -18.77 2.50 -24.47
N PHE A 84 -20.07 2.59 -24.23
CA PHE A 84 -21.08 2.69 -25.29
C PHE A 84 -21.61 4.10 -25.54
N ASN A 85 -20.96 5.09 -24.98
CA ASN A 85 -21.40 6.49 -25.10
C ASN A 85 -20.67 7.26 -26.20
N PHE A 86 -20.02 6.56 -27.09
CA PHE A 86 -19.35 7.16 -28.24
C PHE A 86 -20.30 7.40 -29.40
#